data_e7a74005bd53a9c09eace445a2c516f5
#
_entry.id   e7a74005bd53a9c09eace445a2c516f5
#
_cell.length_a   1.000
_cell.length_b   1.000
_cell.length_c   1.000
_cell.angle_alpha   90.00
_cell.angle_beta   90.00
_cell.angle_gamma   90.00
#
_symmetry.space_group_name_H-M   'P 1'
#
loop_
_entity.id
_entity.type
_entity.pdbx_description
1 polymer ?
#
loop_
_entity_poly.entity_id
_entity_poly.type
_entity_poly.pdbx_seq_one_letter_code
_entity_poly.pdbx_strand_id
1 'polypeptide(L)'
;MKTISSLAAIFVIALFASPAVASEQVPFNGSWVSHETYDVQFPVMFVHGTATGYATRIGRYTATYEEQVDLLTGSSVGAITLVAANGDVVFATQTGQGDPTPDPDIFSIVEVSTITGGTGRFVGATGTFTIARLVDLTTGDSSGSFSGTISHPAP
;
A
#
# COMPACT_ATOMS: atom_id res chain seq x y z
N MET A 1 22.01 -72.71 -0.25
CA MET A 1 21.98 -71.31 -0.79
C MET A 1 20.61 -70.72 -0.42
N LYS A 2 20.58 -69.76 0.52
CA LYS A 2 19.34 -69.08 0.94
C LYS A 2 19.32 -67.70 0.27
N THR A 3 18.36 -67.49 -0.61
CA THR A 3 18.10 -66.19 -1.24
C THR A 3 17.26 -65.30 -0.31
N ILE A 4 17.78 -64.14 0.11
CA ILE A 4 17.09 -63.16 0.89
C ILE A 4 16.49 -62.15 -0.09
N SER A 5 15.16 -62.13 -0.21
CA SER A 5 14.44 -61.10 -0.97
C SER A 5 14.21 -59.89 -0.08
N SER A 6 14.89 -58.77 -0.41
CA SER A 6 14.66 -57.48 0.23
C SER A 6 13.42 -56.80 -0.36
N LEU A 7 12.39 -56.61 0.47
CA LEU A 7 11.19 -55.84 0.14
C LEU A 7 11.48 -54.38 0.43
N ALA A 8 11.62 -53.57 -0.60
CA ALA A 8 11.75 -52.10 -0.46
C ALA A 8 10.35 -51.47 -0.33
N ALA A 9 10.05 -50.95 0.86
CA ALA A 9 8.83 -50.21 1.09
C ALA A 9 8.99 -48.76 0.54
N ILE A 10 8.23 -48.42 -0.50
CA ILE A 10 8.15 -47.05 -1.03
C ILE A 10 7.16 -46.29 -0.16
N PHE A 11 7.66 -45.32 0.62
CA PHE A 11 6.84 -44.38 1.41
C PHE A 11 6.43 -43.24 0.51
N VAL A 12 5.18 -43.22 0.04
CA VAL A 12 4.61 -42.08 -0.70
C VAL A 12 4.13 -41.06 0.32
N ILE A 13 4.89 -39.93 0.47
CA ILE A 13 4.46 -38.81 1.24
C ILE A 13 3.51 -37.97 0.36
N ALA A 14 2.21 -38.08 0.59
CA ALA A 14 1.22 -37.23 -0.01
C ALA A 14 1.31 -35.83 0.66
N LEU A 15 1.90 -34.82 -0.04
CA LEU A 15 1.80 -33.41 0.34
C LEU A 15 0.35 -32.98 0.12
N PHE A 16 -0.42 -32.86 1.19
CA PHE A 16 -1.71 -32.15 1.16
C PHE A 16 -1.42 -30.64 1.09
N ALA A 17 -1.47 -30.06 -0.10
CA ALA A 17 -1.56 -28.62 -0.26
C ALA A 17 -2.94 -28.19 0.27
N SER A 18 -2.98 -27.58 1.46
CA SER A 18 -4.19 -26.92 1.95
C SER A 18 -4.55 -25.79 0.97
N PRO A 19 -5.80 -25.71 0.47
CA PRO A 19 -6.21 -24.56 -0.33
C PRO A 19 -6.04 -23.31 0.54
N ALA A 20 -5.26 -22.34 0.06
CA ALA A 20 -5.21 -21.02 0.66
C ALA A 20 -6.62 -20.42 0.55
N VAL A 21 -7.32 -20.29 1.67
CA VAL A 21 -8.59 -19.57 1.72
C VAL A 21 -8.24 -18.11 1.41
N ALA A 22 -8.68 -17.61 0.25
CA ALA A 22 -8.54 -16.20 -0.07
C ALA A 22 -9.28 -15.40 1.01
N SER A 23 -8.58 -14.51 1.71
CA SER A 23 -9.22 -13.69 2.73
C SER A 23 -10.24 -12.76 2.08
N GLU A 24 -11.42 -12.64 2.72
CA GLU A 24 -12.49 -11.77 2.22
C GLU A 24 -11.99 -10.33 2.13
N GLN A 25 -12.22 -9.68 0.98
CA GLN A 25 -11.90 -8.28 0.76
C GLN A 25 -13.08 -7.42 1.16
N VAL A 26 -12.84 -6.42 2.00
CA VAL A 26 -13.85 -5.48 2.51
C VAL A 26 -13.52 -4.05 2.10
N PRO A 27 -14.50 -3.14 2.00
CA PRO A 27 -14.27 -1.74 1.60
C PRO A 27 -13.24 -1.05 2.50
N PHE A 28 -12.28 -0.35 1.86
CA PHE A 28 -11.24 0.45 2.48
C PHE A 28 -11.23 1.84 1.86
N ASN A 29 -11.99 2.76 2.44
CA ASN A 29 -12.19 4.11 1.93
C ASN A 29 -11.86 5.12 3.02
N GLY A 30 -11.31 6.28 2.64
CA GLY A 30 -10.95 7.28 3.62
C GLY A 30 -10.74 8.68 3.04
N SER A 31 -10.61 9.65 3.96
CA SER A 31 -10.18 11.02 3.68
C SER A 31 -8.66 11.13 3.78
N TRP A 32 -8.09 12.08 3.06
CA TRP A 32 -6.66 12.34 3.01
C TRP A 32 -6.39 13.84 3.14
N VAL A 33 -5.53 14.20 4.08
CA VAL A 33 -4.93 15.54 4.19
C VAL A 33 -3.45 15.33 4.49
N SER A 34 -2.57 15.91 3.68
CA SER A 34 -1.13 15.73 3.82
C SER A 34 -0.35 17.02 3.65
N HIS A 35 0.90 16.96 4.07
CA HIS A 35 1.93 17.95 3.81
C HIS A 35 3.20 17.23 3.32
N GLU A 36 3.82 17.77 2.28
CA GLU A 36 4.95 17.19 1.57
C GLU A 36 6.13 18.13 1.54
N THR A 37 7.33 17.55 1.50
CA THR A 37 8.59 18.23 1.20
C THR A 37 9.25 17.56 0.02
N TYR A 38 10.02 18.33 -0.74
CA TYR A 38 10.60 17.90 -2.01
C TYR A 38 12.12 18.06 -2.00
N ASP A 39 12.85 17.05 -2.50
CA ASP A 39 14.24 17.13 -2.88
C ASP A 39 14.36 16.84 -4.38
N VAL A 40 14.73 17.86 -5.18
CA VAL A 40 14.77 17.75 -6.64
C VAL A 40 16.19 17.48 -7.11
N GLN A 41 16.38 16.30 -7.71
CA GLN A 41 17.62 15.86 -8.33
C GLN A 41 17.33 15.48 -9.79
N PHE A 42 17.06 16.50 -10.64
CA PHE A 42 16.57 16.28 -12.00
C PHE A 42 17.28 15.11 -12.73
N PRO A 43 16.52 14.17 -13.36
CA PRO A 43 15.08 14.23 -13.62
C PRO A 43 14.20 13.63 -12.51
N VAL A 44 14.71 13.32 -11.34
CA VAL A 44 13.98 12.70 -10.23
C VAL A 44 13.69 13.74 -9.14
N MET A 45 12.48 13.70 -8.60
CA MET A 45 12.10 14.40 -7.38
C MET A 45 11.77 13.36 -6.29
N PHE A 46 12.40 13.51 -5.13
CA PHE A 46 12.08 12.73 -3.94
C PHE A 46 11.05 13.49 -3.11
N VAL A 47 9.95 12.80 -2.78
CA VAL A 47 8.85 13.34 -1.98
C VAL A 47 8.84 12.64 -0.64
N HIS A 48 8.79 13.42 0.44
CA HIS A 48 8.60 12.93 1.81
C HIS A 48 7.34 13.58 2.36
N GLY A 49 6.33 12.78 2.66
CA GLY A 49 5.05 13.29 3.09
C GLY A 49 4.55 12.68 4.40
N THR A 50 3.74 13.46 5.09
CA THR A 50 2.95 13.02 6.23
C THR A 50 1.48 13.30 5.97
N ALA A 51 0.60 12.35 6.33
CA ALA A 51 -0.83 12.53 6.15
C ALA A 51 -1.62 12.15 7.39
N THR A 52 -2.84 12.65 7.44
CA THR A 52 -3.85 12.31 8.45
C THR A 52 -5.21 12.13 7.79
N GLY A 53 -6.07 11.35 8.43
CA GLY A 53 -7.43 11.18 7.95
C GLY A 53 -8.25 10.23 8.80
N TYR A 54 -9.39 9.84 8.25
CA TYR A 54 -10.24 8.81 8.78
C TYR A 54 -10.59 7.83 7.67
N ALA A 55 -10.52 6.54 7.97
CA ALA A 55 -10.86 5.51 7.00
C ALA A 55 -11.66 4.37 7.63
N THR A 56 -12.44 3.67 6.78
CA THR A 56 -13.07 2.41 7.18
C THR A 56 -11.99 1.41 7.60
N ARG A 57 -12.29 0.52 8.57
CA ARG A 57 -11.41 -0.55 9.08
C ARG A 57 -10.22 -0.09 9.93
N ILE A 58 -9.64 1.08 9.65
CA ILE A 58 -8.49 1.60 10.41
C ILE A 58 -8.90 2.72 11.40
N GLY A 59 -10.00 3.44 11.15
CA GLY A 59 -10.44 4.58 11.94
C GLY A 59 -9.61 5.83 11.66
N ARG A 60 -9.35 6.64 12.70
CA ARG A 60 -8.42 7.75 12.60
C ARG A 60 -7.01 7.21 12.41
N TYR A 61 -6.26 7.80 11.47
CA TYR A 61 -4.91 7.36 11.16
C TYR A 61 -3.97 8.55 10.95
N THR A 62 -2.68 8.26 11.07
CA THR A 62 -1.58 9.04 10.52
C THR A 62 -0.86 8.21 9.48
N ALA A 63 -0.23 8.85 8.48
CA ALA A 63 0.59 8.14 7.52
C ALA A 63 1.89 8.87 7.27
N THR A 64 2.91 8.12 6.88
CA THR A 64 4.15 8.62 6.28
C THR A 64 4.34 7.94 4.94
N TYR A 65 4.84 8.67 3.97
CA TYR A 65 5.12 8.12 2.64
C TYR A 65 6.36 8.76 2.03
N GLU A 66 7.01 7.96 1.19
CA GLU A 66 8.19 8.35 0.44
C GLU A 66 8.00 7.92 -1.01
N GLU A 67 8.25 8.82 -1.94
CA GLU A 67 8.08 8.58 -3.37
C GLU A 67 9.24 9.15 -4.17
N GLN A 68 9.47 8.53 -5.32
CA GLN A 68 10.33 9.03 -6.37
C GLN A 68 9.47 9.34 -7.58
N VAL A 69 9.50 10.59 -8.02
CA VAL A 69 8.72 11.09 -9.15
C VAL A 69 9.68 11.34 -10.30
N ASP A 70 9.39 10.78 -11.46
CA ASP A 70 10.07 11.13 -12.72
C ASP A 70 9.44 12.42 -13.26
N LEU A 71 10.20 13.51 -13.22
CA LEU A 71 9.74 14.84 -13.66
C LEU A 71 9.53 14.96 -15.18
N LEU A 72 10.00 13.98 -15.98
CA LEU A 72 9.78 13.97 -17.43
C LEU A 72 8.43 13.35 -17.79
N THR A 73 7.92 12.45 -16.96
CA THR A 73 6.69 11.67 -17.23
C THR A 73 5.59 11.93 -16.22
N GLY A 74 5.90 12.47 -15.04
CA GLY A 74 4.98 12.62 -13.91
C GLY A 74 4.66 11.32 -13.19
N SER A 75 5.28 10.19 -13.59
CA SER A 75 5.06 8.91 -12.94
C SER A 75 5.81 8.83 -11.61
N SER A 76 5.24 8.14 -10.63
CA SER A 76 5.86 7.92 -9.32
C SER A 76 5.85 6.46 -8.89
N VAL A 77 6.81 6.13 -8.04
CA VAL A 77 6.88 4.87 -7.28
C VAL A 77 7.25 5.19 -5.85
N GLY A 78 6.69 4.44 -4.89
CA GLY A 78 6.96 4.69 -3.49
C GLY A 78 6.38 3.69 -2.53
N ALA A 79 6.34 4.08 -1.27
CA ALA A 79 5.76 3.29 -0.19
C ALA A 79 5.05 4.19 0.81
N ILE A 80 4.01 3.65 1.45
CA ILE A 80 3.22 4.31 2.48
C ILE A 80 3.05 3.40 3.69
N THR A 81 3.08 4.01 4.84
CA THR A 81 2.78 3.39 6.14
C THR A 81 1.63 4.13 6.78
N LEU A 82 0.50 3.44 7.01
CA LEU A 82 -0.64 4.00 7.75
C LEU A 82 -0.64 3.43 9.17
N VAL A 83 -0.76 4.30 10.16
CA VAL A 83 -0.77 3.94 11.58
C VAL A 83 -2.14 4.30 12.17
N ALA A 84 -2.89 3.29 12.60
CA ALA A 84 -4.15 3.46 13.30
C ALA A 84 -3.96 4.08 14.70
N ALA A 85 -5.02 4.64 15.27
CA ALA A 85 -4.98 5.25 16.59
C ALA A 85 -4.58 4.29 17.73
N ASN A 86 -4.77 2.98 17.54
CA ASN A 86 -4.36 1.93 18.49
C ASN A 86 -2.93 1.42 18.26
N GLY A 87 -2.20 1.96 17.27
CA GLY A 87 -0.83 1.57 16.92
C GLY A 87 -0.71 0.44 15.90
N ASP A 88 -1.80 -0.18 15.46
CA ASP A 88 -1.75 -1.15 14.35
C ASP A 88 -1.35 -0.45 13.05
N VAL A 89 -0.61 -1.14 12.20
CA VAL A 89 0.00 -0.55 11.00
C VAL A 89 -0.46 -1.30 9.74
N VAL A 90 -0.67 -0.55 8.65
CA VAL A 90 -0.82 -1.08 7.29
C VAL A 90 0.35 -0.58 6.45
N PHE A 91 1.03 -1.50 5.75
CA PHE A 91 2.11 -1.19 4.79
C PHE A 91 1.58 -1.37 3.37
N ALA A 92 1.96 -0.45 2.48
CA ALA A 92 1.67 -0.59 1.06
C ALA A 92 2.81 -0.01 0.20
N THR A 93 2.97 -0.56 -1.01
CA THR A 93 3.76 0.05 -2.09
C THR A 93 2.84 0.89 -2.96
N GLN A 94 3.37 1.94 -3.59
CA GLN A 94 2.59 2.86 -4.41
C GLN A 94 3.19 3.01 -5.81
N THR A 95 2.30 3.20 -6.78
CA THR A 95 2.63 3.73 -8.11
C THR A 95 1.64 4.83 -8.42
N GLY A 96 2.11 5.93 -9.02
CA GLY A 96 1.26 7.08 -9.22
C GLY A 96 1.53 7.82 -10.53
N GLN A 97 0.64 8.77 -10.81
CA GLN A 97 0.73 9.72 -11.89
C GLN A 97 0.30 11.08 -11.38
N GLY A 98 1.12 12.09 -11.66
CA GLY A 98 0.83 13.50 -11.44
C GLY A 98 0.56 14.19 -12.77
N ASP A 99 -0.58 14.87 -12.87
CA ASP A 99 -0.98 15.62 -14.04
C ASP A 99 -1.19 17.10 -13.69
N PRO A 100 -0.75 18.04 -14.54
CA PRO A 100 -0.99 19.46 -14.32
C PRO A 100 -2.48 19.78 -14.39
N THR A 101 -2.91 20.76 -13.60
CA THR A 101 -4.26 21.35 -13.69
C THR A 101 -4.20 22.69 -14.44
N PRO A 102 -5.36 23.36 -14.69
CA PRO A 102 -5.36 24.73 -15.21
C PRO A 102 -4.65 25.76 -14.32
N ASP A 103 -4.53 25.48 -13.02
CA ASP A 103 -3.70 26.25 -12.09
C ASP A 103 -2.28 25.64 -12.08
N PRO A 104 -1.24 26.41 -12.47
CA PRO A 104 0.12 25.89 -12.63
C PRO A 104 0.76 25.40 -11.32
N ASP A 105 0.26 25.87 -10.17
CA ASP A 105 0.78 25.48 -8.86
C ASP A 105 0.08 24.23 -8.29
N ILE A 106 -1.06 23.83 -8.90
CA ILE A 106 -1.87 22.70 -8.44
C ILE A 106 -1.72 21.50 -9.39
N PHE A 107 -1.38 20.35 -8.83
CA PHE A 107 -1.33 19.07 -9.54
C PHE A 107 -2.40 18.11 -9.05
N SER A 108 -2.98 17.39 -10.00
CA SER A 108 -3.87 16.24 -9.71
C SER A 108 -3.02 14.99 -9.62
N ILE A 109 -3.04 14.33 -8.47
CA ILE A 109 -2.27 13.11 -8.22
C ILE A 109 -3.23 11.94 -8.05
N VAL A 110 -2.93 10.85 -8.77
CA VAL A 110 -3.63 9.57 -8.62
C VAL A 110 -2.60 8.49 -8.35
N GLU A 111 -2.74 7.81 -7.20
CA GLU A 111 -1.81 6.77 -6.75
C GLU A 111 -2.55 5.47 -6.49
N VAL A 112 -2.04 4.36 -7.01
CA VAL A 112 -2.51 3.02 -6.69
C VAL A 112 -1.59 2.40 -5.66
N SER A 113 -2.14 2.07 -4.51
CA SER A 113 -1.45 1.46 -3.38
C SER A 113 -1.79 -0.01 -3.29
N THR A 114 -0.77 -0.87 -3.24
CA THR A 114 -0.91 -2.31 -3.02
C THR A 114 -0.48 -2.65 -1.60
N ILE A 115 -1.42 -3.16 -0.79
CA ILE A 115 -1.17 -3.52 0.60
C ILE A 115 -0.28 -4.76 0.64
N THR A 116 0.86 -4.65 1.33
CA THR A 116 1.87 -5.70 1.45
C THR A 116 1.86 -6.39 2.82
N GLY A 117 1.04 -5.91 3.75
CA GLY A 117 0.90 -6.45 5.09
C GLY A 117 0.66 -5.38 6.14
N GLY A 118 0.94 -5.71 7.39
CA GLY A 118 0.78 -4.79 8.52
C GLY A 118 1.18 -5.42 9.84
N THR A 119 0.80 -4.74 10.93
CA THR A 119 0.97 -5.24 12.30
C THR A 119 -0.37 -5.35 13.01
N GLY A 120 -0.39 -5.98 14.19
CA GLY A 120 -1.60 -6.18 14.97
C GLY A 120 -2.67 -6.91 14.15
N ARG A 121 -3.87 -6.36 14.08
CA ARG A 121 -5.00 -6.93 13.29
C ARG A 121 -4.76 -6.93 11.77
N PHE A 122 -3.74 -6.23 11.27
CA PHE A 122 -3.39 -6.18 9.84
C PHE A 122 -2.24 -7.10 9.44
N VAL A 123 -1.81 -8.00 10.33
CA VAL A 123 -0.82 -9.04 9.98
C VAL A 123 -1.34 -9.86 8.82
N GLY A 124 -0.54 -9.93 7.72
CA GLY A 124 -0.92 -10.64 6.51
C GLY A 124 -2.01 -9.97 5.67
N ALA A 125 -2.37 -8.70 5.96
CA ALA A 125 -3.33 -7.97 5.17
C ALA A 125 -2.89 -7.83 3.72
N THR A 126 -3.87 -7.92 2.80
CA THR A 126 -3.71 -7.73 1.36
C THR A 126 -4.82 -6.81 0.85
N GLY A 127 -4.68 -6.29 -0.35
CA GLY A 127 -5.69 -5.45 -0.98
C GLY A 127 -5.06 -4.34 -1.79
N THR A 128 -5.90 -3.48 -2.34
CA THR A 128 -5.48 -2.31 -3.10
C THR A 128 -6.42 -1.14 -2.83
N PHE A 129 -5.88 0.07 -2.86
CA PHE A 129 -6.67 1.29 -2.80
C PHE A 129 -6.06 2.37 -3.69
N THR A 130 -6.89 3.24 -4.20
CA THR A 130 -6.48 4.36 -5.03
C THR A 130 -6.69 5.65 -4.26
N ILE A 131 -5.62 6.45 -4.13
CA ILE A 131 -5.65 7.81 -3.59
C ILE A 131 -5.85 8.75 -4.76
N ALA A 132 -6.80 9.67 -4.66
CA ALA A 132 -6.98 10.78 -5.59
C ALA A 132 -6.95 12.09 -4.78
N ARG A 133 -5.99 12.96 -5.11
CA ARG A 133 -5.71 14.18 -4.35
C ARG A 133 -5.25 15.33 -5.22
N LEU A 134 -5.43 16.55 -4.75
CA LEU A 134 -4.80 17.74 -5.30
C LEU A 134 -3.65 18.15 -4.38
N VAL A 135 -2.54 18.56 -4.94
CA VAL A 135 -1.38 19.07 -4.21
C VAL A 135 -1.03 20.47 -4.72
N ASP A 136 -0.79 21.39 -3.79
CA ASP A 136 -0.20 22.69 -4.06
C ASP A 136 1.33 22.55 -3.93
N LEU A 137 2.04 22.62 -5.04
CA LEU A 137 3.50 22.45 -5.06
C LEU A 137 4.26 23.59 -4.39
N THR A 138 3.61 24.74 -4.18
CA THR A 138 4.24 25.90 -3.53
C THR A 138 4.25 25.78 -2.01
N THR A 139 3.24 25.15 -1.46
CA THR A 139 3.09 24.94 -0.01
C THR A 139 3.41 23.51 0.42
N GLY A 140 3.29 22.54 -0.48
CA GLY A 140 3.35 21.12 -0.17
C GLY A 140 2.06 20.57 0.46
N ASP A 141 1.01 21.37 0.56
CA ASP A 141 -0.27 20.93 1.14
C ASP A 141 -1.10 20.16 0.12
N SER A 142 -1.73 19.10 0.58
CA SER A 142 -2.54 18.25 -0.27
C SER A 142 -3.79 17.76 0.44
N SER A 143 -4.86 17.56 -0.33
CA SER A 143 -6.11 17.00 0.17
C SER A 143 -6.83 16.15 -0.86
N GLY A 144 -7.55 15.15 -0.39
CA GLY A 144 -8.29 14.21 -1.24
C GLY A 144 -8.94 13.10 -0.47
N SER A 145 -9.10 11.97 -1.15
CA SER A 145 -9.68 10.76 -0.59
C SER A 145 -9.06 9.52 -1.22
N PHE A 146 -9.30 8.37 -0.61
CA PHE A 146 -8.96 7.09 -1.22
C PHE A 146 -10.12 6.11 -1.14
N SER A 147 -10.11 5.16 -2.07
CA SER A 147 -11.08 4.08 -2.14
C SER A 147 -10.44 2.79 -2.63
N GLY A 148 -10.91 1.67 -2.10
CA GLY A 148 -10.42 0.34 -2.47
C GLY A 148 -10.90 -0.74 -1.53
N THR A 149 -10.08 -1.78 -1.37
CA THR A 149 -10.36 -2.91 -0.50
C THR A 149 -9.14 -3.31 0.32
N ILE A 150 -9.40 -3.92 1.47
CA ILE A 150 -8.40 -4.57 2.32
C ILE A 150 -8.96 -5.93 2.75
N SER A 151 -8.09 -6.93 2.91
CA SER A 151 -8.53 -8.21 3.48
C SER A 151 -9.07 -7.99 4.89
N HIS A 152 -10.09 -8.78 5.26
CA HIS A 152 -10.67 -8.70 6.60
C HIS A 152 -9.56 -8.88 7.64
N PRO A 153 -9.43 -7.97 8.63
CA PRO A 153 -8.49 -8.18 9.72
C PRO A 153 -8.74 -9.52 10.39
N ALA A 154 -7.66 -10.22 10.77
CA ALA A 154 -7.78 -11.43 11.56
C ALA A 154 -8.55 -11.13 12.86
N PRO A 155 -9.42 -12.04 13.31
CA PRO A 155 -10.19 -11.87 14.55
C PRO A 155 -9.30 -11.78 15.79
#